data_f6aca3f4c677dd5906abfc75dffe2740
#
_entry.id   f6aca3f4c677dd5906abfc75dffe2740
#
_cell.length_a   1.000
_cell.length_b   1.000
_cell.length_c   1.000
_cell.angle_alpha   90.00
_cell.angle_beta   90.00
_cell.angle_gamma   90.00
#
_symmetry.space_group_name_H-M   'P 1'
#
loop_
_entity.id
_entity.type
_entity.pdbx_description
1 polymer ?
#
loop_
_entity_poly.entity_id
_entity_poly.type
_entity_poly.pdbx_seq_one_letter_code
_entity_poly.pdbx_strand_id
1 'polypeptide(L)'
;MPPLSQSVHARAAVADVEMICVGLSAPRLGHFGMGTHQFISDEDVIAQAKAEGTTRAVQAMRKAHRLGLVDGAIVGIGNAPTALIEIVRLIHEEGARPALVVGMPVGFVSAAESKDLVALESEVPWIVIRGRKGGSTLVVAAIHALLGLAEARELA
;
A
#
# COMPACT_ATOMS: atom_id res chain seq x y z
N MET A 1 9.10 2.99 -15.56
CA MET A 1 8.69 2.24 -14.35
C MET A 1 9.72 1.17 -14.06
N PRO A 2 10.24 1.08 -12.84
CA PRO A 2 11.17 0.01 -12.47
C PRO A 2 10.51 -1.37 -12.63
N PRO A 3 11.26 -2.44 -12.89
CA PRO A 3 10.68 -3.76 -13.12
C PRO A 3 10.04 -4.31 -11.83
N LEU A 4 8.89 -4.95 -11.97
CA LEU A 4 8.15 -5.60 -10.86
C LEU A 4 8.98 -6.65 -10.10
N SER A 5 10.12 -7.08 -10.65
CA SER A 5 11.04 -8.01 -9.99
C SER A 5 11.58 -7.50 -8.64
N GLN A 6 11.57 -6.18 -8.40
CA GLN A 6 12.00 -5.61 -7.12
C GLN A 6 11.01 -5.89 -5.99
N SER A 7 9.73 -6.13 -6.28
CA SER A 7 8.72 -6.45 -5.28
C SER A 7 8.90 -7.84 -4.64
N VAL A 8 9.67 -8.72 -5.26
CA VAL A 8 10.00 -10.06 -4.73
C VAL A 8 10.84 -9.98 -3.44
N HIS A 9 11.53 -8.87 -3.22
CA HIS A 9 12.34 -8.63 -2.03
C HIS A 9 11.69 -7.68 -1.03
N ALA A 10 10.37 -7.49 -1.13
CA ALA A 10 9.63 -6.65 -0.20
C ALA A 10 9.77 -7.16 1.25
N ARG A 11 9.97 -6.24 2.18
CA ARG A 11 10.19 -6.55 3.60
C ARG A 11 8.88 -6.75 4.36
N ALA A 12 7.80 -6.13 3.94
CA ALA A 12 6.51 -6.16 4.60
C ALA A 12 5.40 -5.71 3.65
N ALA A 13 4.16 -5.95 4.04
CA ALA A 13 2.98 -5.33 3.46
C ALA A 13 2.43 -4.29 4.42
N VAL A 14 2.24 -3.06 3.97
CA VAL A 14 1.60 -1.97 4.71
C VAL A 14 0.26 -1.67 4.05
N ALA A 15 -0.81 -1.68 4.82
CA ALA A 15 -2.17 -1.51 4.31
C ALA A 15 -2.90 -0.32 4.95
N ASP A 16 -3.87 0.23 4.24
CA ASP A 16 -4.73 1.29 4.75
C ASP A 16 -5.86 0.77 5.65
N VAL A 17 -6.20 -0.51 5.56
CA VAL A 17 -7.27 -1.14 6.35
C VAL A 17 -6.88 -2.55 6.80
N GLU A 18 -7.45 -2.97 7.93
CA GLU A 18 -7.21 -4.29 8.51
C GLU A 18 -7.65 -5.44 7.60
N MET A 19 -8.72 -5.26 6.81
CA MET A 19 -9.23 -6.28 5.89
C MET A 19 -8.15 -6.79 4.93
N ILE A 20 -7.26 -5.95 4.45
CA ILE A 20 -6.14 -6.37 3.60
C ILE A 20 -5.19 -7.27 4.38
N CYS A 21 -4.79 -6.86 5.58
CA CYS A 21 -3.89 -7.65 6.42
C CYS A 21 -4.46 -9.03 6.76
N VAL A 22 -5.74 -9.08 7.11
CA VAL A 22 -6.44 -10.35 7.41
C VAL A 22 -6.61 -11.22 6.17
N GLY A 23 -6.82 -10.62 5.01
CA GLY A 23 -6.99 -11.33 3.74
C GLY A 23 -5.70 -11.94 3.19
N LEU A 24 -4.54 -11.38 3.55
CA LEU A 24 -3.26 -11.89 3.08
C LEU A 24 -2.88 -13.21 3.79
N SER A 25 -2.43 -14.19 3.01
CA SER A 25 -2.00 -15.49 3.52
C SER A 25 -0.73 -15.37 4.35
N ALA A 26 -0.84 -15.58 5.67
CA ALA A 26 0.31 -15.54 6.57
C ALA A 26 1.41 -16.57 6.20
N PRO A 27 1.08 -17.83 5.82
CA PRO A 27 2.09 -18.79 5.36
C PRO A 27 2.84 -18.32 4.11
N ARG A 28 2.15 -17.73 3.14
CA ARG A 28 2.78 -17.25 1.90
C ARG A 28 3.66 -16.03 2.16
N LEU A 29 3.21 -15.09 2.98
CA LEU A 29 4.02 -13.95 3.40
C LEU A 29 5.26 -14.42 4.19
N GLY A 30 5.06 -15.37 5.11
CA GLY A 30 6.14 -15.94 5.91
C GLY A 30 7.23 -16.63 5.08
N HIS A 31 6.85 -17.27 3.96
CA HIS A 31 7.80 -17.85 3.01
C HIS A 31 8.81 -16.80 2.49
N PHE A 32 8.37 -15.55 2.30
CA PHE A 32 9.21 -14.43 1.87
C PHE A 32 9.72 -13.57 3.03
N GLY A 33 9.52 -13.99 4.27
CA GLY A 33 9.93 -13.23 5.45
C GLY A 33 9.16 -11.93 5.65
N MET A 34 7.95 -11.82 5.12
CA MET A 34 7.13 -10.61 5.17
C MET A 34 6.13 -10.66 6.32
N GLY A 35 5.98 -9.54 7.03
CA GLY A 35 4.87 -9.29 7.94
C GLY A 35 3.86 -8.31 7.36
N THR A 36 2.78 -8.05 8.08
CA THR A 36 1.75 -7.07 7.73
C THR A 36 1.64 -5.99 8.78
N HIS A 37 1.36 -4.76 8.35
CA HIS A 37 1.18 -3.60 9.24
C HIS A 37 0.00 -2.75 8.77
N GLN A 38 -0.82 -2.33 9.72
CA GLN A 38 -1.82 -1.28 9.53
C GLN A 38 -2.02 -0.52 10.85
N PHE A 39 -2.41 0.74 10.78
CA PHE A 39 -2.45 1.64 11.93
C PHE A 39 -3.75 2.45 12.01
N ILE A 40 -4.77 2.07 11.22
CA ILE A 40 -5.99 2.88 11.04
C ILE A 40 -6.79 3.07 12.34
N SER A 41 -6.68 2.13 13.28
CA SER A 41 -7.41 2.15 14.56
C SER A 41 -6.54 2.51 15.76
N ASP A 42 -5.30 2.86 15.55
CA ASP A 42 -4.40 3.25 16.64
C ASP A 42 -4.84 4.57 17.27
N GLU A 43 -4.81 4.66 18.59
CA GLU A 43 -5.27 5.83 19.33
C GLU A 43 -4.51 7.11 18.98
N ASP A 44 -3.19 7.02 18.80
CA ASP A 44 -2.35 8.14 18.37
C ASP A 44 -2.68 8.62 16.96
N VAL A 45 -3.01 7.69 16.05
CA VAL A 45 -3.44 8.00 14.69
C VAL A 45 -4.79 8.74 14.70
N ILE A 46 -5.73 8.26 15.50
CA ILE A 46 -7.05 8.90 15.66
C ILE A 46 -6.91 10.31 16.26
N ALA A 47 -6.10 10.46 17.29
CA ALA A 47 -5.85 11.74 17.95
C ALA A 47 -5.18 12.74 17.00
N GLN A 48 -4.17 12.31 16.26
CA GLN A 48 -3.45 13.17 15.32
C GLN A 48 -4.34 13.59 14.14
N ALA A 49 -5.20 12.70 13.65
CA ALA A 49 -6.16 13.02 12.60
C ALA A 49 -7.10 14.16 13.03
N LYS A 50 -7.59 14.12 14.27
CA LYS A 50 -8.43 15.20 14.83
C LYS A 50 -7.64 16.48 14.99
N ALA A 51 -6.43 16.42 15.52
CA ALA A 51 -5.60 17.59 15.79
C ALA A 51 -5.22 18.35 14.50
N GLU A 52 -4.94 17.63 13.42
CA GLU A 52 -4.50 18.22 12.15
C GLU A 52 -5.64 18.40 11.14
N GLY A 53 -6.86 17.94 11.42
CA GLY A 53 -7.97 18.02 10.48
C GLY A 53 -7.77 17.14 9.25
N THR A 54 -7.06 16.02 9.39
CA THR A 54 -6.79 15.04 8.32
C THR A 54 -7.62 13.77 8.52
N THR A 55 -7.55 12.84 7.57
CA THR A 55 -8.14 11.52 7.75
C THR A 55 -7.23 10.60 8.57
N ARG A 56 -7.81 9.60 9.22
CA ARG A 56 -7.03 8.55 9.90
C ARG A 56 -6.12 7.81 8.93
N ALA A 57 -6.59 7.59 7.71
CA ALA A 57 -5.81 6.92 6.67
C ALA A 57 -4.53 7.68 6.32
N VAL A 58 -4.58 9.01 6.22
CA VAL A 58 -3.40 9.87 6.03
C VAL A 58 -2.43 9.69 7.20
N GLN A 59 -2.91 9.80 8.43
CA GLN A 59 -2.05 9.68 9.62
C GLN A 59 -1.48 8.27 9.79
N ALA A 60 -2.22 7.24 9.40
CA ALA A 60 -1.73 5.86 9.40
C ALA A 60 -0.53 5.68 8.44
N MET A 61 -0.59 6.26 7.25
CA MET A 61 0.54 6.21 6.30
C MET A 61 1.74 7.01 6.81
N ARG A 62 1.51 8.17 7.42
CA ARG A 62 2.58 8.96 8.07
C ARG A 62 3.23 8.19 9.21
N LYS A 63 2.44 7.52 10.03
CA LYS A 63 2.97 6.66 11.12
C LYS A 63 3.82 5.52 10.57
N ALA A 64 3.34 4.81 9.55
CA ALA A 64 4.11 3.75 8.89
C ALA A 64 5.46 4.27 8.38
N HIS A 65 5.47 5.45 7.78
CA HIS A 65 6.68 6.08 7.27
C HIS A 65 7.65 6.46 8.41
N ARG A 66 7.17 7.08 9.48
CA ARG A 66 8.00 7.43 10.66
C ARG A 66 8.65 6.21 11.31
N LEU A 67 7.96 5.07 11.28
CA LEU A 67 8.48 3.80 11.80
C LEU A 67 9.44 3.09 10.83
N GLY A 68 9.70 3.66 9.65
CA GLY A 68 10.56 3.06 8.64
C GLY A 68 9.97 1.85 7.93
N LEU A 69 8.65 1.66 8.00
CA LEU A 69 7.97 0.47 7.46
C LEU A 69 7.56 0.61 6.00
N VAL A 70 7.54 1.82 5.45
CA VAL A 70 7.15 2.07 4.06
C VAL A 70 8.27 1.70 3.10
N ASP A 71 9.52 1.98 3.46
CA ASP A 71 10.66 1.70 2.60
C ASP A 71 10.86 0.19 2.40
N GLY A 72 10.88 -0.22 1.14
CA GLY A 72 10.97 -1.61 0.77
C GLY A 72 9.69 -2.43 0.98
N ALA A 73 8.57 -1.81 1.36
CA ALA A 73 7.30 -2.49 1.55
C ALA A 73 6.45 -2.54 0.27
N ILE A 74 5.53 -3.48 0.23
CA ILE A 74 4.35 -3.40 -0.65
C ILE A 74 3.31 -2.59 0.11
N VAL A 75 2.93 -1.44 -0.43
CA VAL A 75 1.88 -0.59 0.14
C VAL A 75 0.57 -0.88 -0.58
N GLY A 76 -0.39 -1.44 0.14
CA GLY A 76 -1.71 -1.80 -0.38
C GLY A 76 -2.79 -0.84 0.10
N ILE A 77 -3.41 -0.11 -0.82
CA ILE A 77 -4.49 0.83 -0.54
C ILE A 77 -5.77 0.33 -1.23
N GLY A 78 -6.73 -0.11 -0.44
CA GLY A 78 -7.98 -0.70 -0.92
C GLY A 78 -9.24 0.07 -0.55
N ASN A 79 -9.13 1.09 0.30
CA ASN A 79 -10.29 1.83 0.79
C ASN A 79 -10.12 3.35 0.64
N ALA A 80 -9.03 3.94 1.12
CA ALA A 80 -8.91 5.38 1.30
C ALA A 80 -8.10 6.05 0.19
N PRO A 81 -8.74 6.80 -0.72
CA PRO A 81 -8.03 7.61 -1.72
C PRO A 81 -7.03 8.58 -1.10
N THR A 82 -7.35 9.13 0.08
CA THR A 82 -6.47 10.04 0.81
C THR A 82 -5.16 9.38 1.24
N ALA A 83 -5.18 8.09 1.59
CA ALA A 83 -3.96 7.32 1.89
C ALA A 83 -3.07 7.18 0.66
N LEU A 84 -3.67 6.96 -0.51
CA LEU A 84 -2.92 6.84 -1.76
C LEU A 84 -2.26 8.17 -2.16
N ILE A 85 -2.98 9.28 -2.01
CA ILE A 85 -2.43 10.62 -2.24
C ILE A 85 -1.27 10.89 -1.27
N GLU A 86 -1.43 10.52 0.00
CA GLU A 86 -0.38 10.70 1.01
C GLU A 86 0.88 9.88 0.70
N ILE A 87 0.74 8.66 0.22
CA ILE A 87 1.90 7.85 -0.19
C ILE A 87 2.67 8.54 -1.32
N VAL A 88 1.99 9.09 -2.31
CA VAL A 88 2.65 9.86 -3.38
C VAL A 88 3.38 11.08 -2.82
N ARG A 89 2.76 11.81 -1.88
CA ARG A 89 3.41 12.93 -1.20
C ARG A 89 4.67 12.49 -0.45
N LEU A 90 4.59 11.39 0.32
CA LEU A 90 5.73 10.86 1.06
C LEU A 90 6.89 10.46 0.13
N ILE A 91 6.59 9.90 -1.04
CA ILE A 91 7.60 9.57 -2.05
C ILE A 91 8.32 10.83 -2.53
N HIS A 92 7.58 11.86 -2.91
CA HIS A 92 8.15 13.07 -3.51
C HIS A 92 8.76 14.05 -2.51
N GLU A 93 8.11 14.24 -1.36
CA GLU A 93 8.52 15.24 -0.39
C GLU A 93 9.42 14.70 0.72
N GLU A 94 9.27 13.44 1.09
CA GLU A 94 10.00 12.83 2.20
C GLU A 94 10.91 11.67 1.79
N GLY A 95 11.00 11.39 0.50
CA GLY A 95 11.91 10.40 -0.04
C GLY A 95 11.55 8.94 0.27
N ALA A 96 10.29 8.66 0.61
CA ALA A 96 9.83 7.30 0.83
C ALA A 96 10.05 6.43 -0.41
N ARG A 97 10.47 5.19 -0.22
CA ARG A 97 10.78 4.25 -1.32
C ARG A 97 10.12 2.89 -1.10
N PRO A 98 8.79 2.78 -1.21
CA PRO A 98 8.14 1.48 -1.21
C PRO A 98 8.63 0.63 -2.39
N ALA A 99 8.65 -0.68 -2.22
CA ALA A 99 9.00 -1.61 -3.30
C ALA A 99 7.90 -1.67 -4.36
N LEU A 100 6.65 -1.46 -3.95
CA LEU A 100 5.48 -1.45 -4.84
C LEU A 100 4.32 -0.72 -4.17
N VAL A 101 3.56 0.05 -4.94
CA VAL A 101 2.27 0.59 -4.51
C VAL A 101 1.15 -0.13 -5.27
N VAL A 102 0.24 -0.77 -4.54
CA VAL A 102 -0.99 -1.37 -5.08
C VAL A 102 -2.15 -0.44 -4.71
N GLY A 103 -2.52 0.43 -5.65
CA GLY A 103 -3.50 1.49 -5.44
C GLY A 103 -4.85 1.15 -6.05
N MET A 104 -5.75 0.60 -5.25
CA MET A 104 -7.09 0.19 -5.68
C MET A 104 -8.20 0.72 -4.76
N PRO A 105 -8.15 1.99 -4.30
CA PRO A 105 -9.24 2.54 -3.52
C PRO A 105 -10.51 2.56 -4.35
N VAL A 106 -11.65 2.40 -3.68
CA VAL A 106 -12.98 2.39 -4.30
C VAL A 106 -13.76 3.61 -3.84
N GLY A 107 -14.62 4.16 -4.70
CA GLY A 107 -15.53 5.23 -4.33
C GLY A 107 -15.75 6.28 -5.39
N PHE A 108 -16.56 7.29 -5.04
CA PHE A 108 -16.97 8.36 -5.93
C PHE A 108 -16.17 9.66 -5.74
N VAL A 109 -15.54 9.82 -4.57
CA VAL A 109 -14.76 11.02 -4.23
C VAL A 109 -13.28 10.68 -4.21
N SER A 110 -12.53 11.28 -5.11
CA SER A 110 -11.07 11.20 -5.23
C SER A 110 -10.47 9.80 -5.53
N ALA A 111 -11.29 8.76 -5.70
CA ALA A 111 -10.77 7.43 -5.99
C ALA A 111 -10.06 7.37 -7.36
N ALA A 112 -10.71 7.86 -8.41
CA ALA A 112 -10.12 7.92 -9.74
C ALA A 112 -8.91 8.85 -9.78
N GLU A 113 -9.02 10.05 -9.22
CA GLU A 113 -7.99 11.09 -9.23
C GLU A 113 -6.73 10.64 -8.46
N SER A 114 -6.90 9.93 -7.34
CA SER A 114 -5.76 9.40 -6.58
C SER A 114 -4.95 8.37 -7.37
N LYS A 115 -5.64 7.55 -8.15
CA LYS A 115 -5.00 6.55 -9.02
C LYS A 115 -4.33 7.19 -10.24
N ASP A 116 -4.94 8.23 -10.81
CA ASP A 116 -4.34 8.99 -11.89
C ASP A 116 -3.05 9.66 -11.42
N LEU A 117 -3.02 10.15 -10.19
CA LEU A 117 -1.81 10.71 -9.58
C LEU A 117 -0.70 9.65 -9.44
N VAL A 118 -1.03 8.45 -8.97
CA VAL A 118 -0.08 7.33 -8.88
C VAL A 118 0.44 6.92 -10.27
N ALA A 119 -0.42 6.95 -11.29
CA ALA A 119 -0.04 6.60 -12.66
C ALA A 119 0.99 7.56 -13.27
N LEU A 120 1.20 8.74 -12.69
CA LEU A 120 2.27 9.67 -13.06
C LEU A 120 3.59 9.38 -12.34
N GLU A 121 3.57 8.47 -11.35
CA GLU A 121 4.75 8.12 -10.56
C GLU A 121 5.78 7.37 -11.42
N SER A 122 7.02 7.80 -11.37
CA SER A 122 8.13 7.22 -12.14
C SER A 122 9.24 6.59 -11.29
N GLU A 123 9.28 6.92 -9.99
CA GLU A 123 10.36 6.47 -9.10
C GLU A 123 10.05 5.14 -8.40
N VAL A 124 8.77 4.78 -8.30
CA VAL A 124 8.29 3.60 -7.60
C VAL A 124 7.36 2.79 -8.51
N PRO A 125 7.49 1.45 -8.55
CA PRO A 125 6.52 0.61 -9.28
C PRO A 125 5.14 0.71 -8.66
N TRP A 126 4.12 0.63 -9.50
CA TRP A 126 2.72 0.69 -9.05
C TRP A 126 1.81 -0.22 -9.89
N ILE A 127 0.70 -0.64 -9.26
CA ILE A 127 -0.43 -1.33 -9.89
C ILE A 127 -1.70 -0.61 -9.46
N VAL A 128 -2.54 -0.23 -10.40
CA VAL A 128 -3.83 0.42 -10.14
C VAL A 128 -4.93 -0.18 -10.99
N ILE A 129 -6.17 -0.06 -10.53
CA ILE A 129 -7.37 -0.27 -11.36
C ILE A 129 -7.91 1.10 -11.71
N ARG A 130 -8.00 1.43 -12.98
CA ARG A 130 -8.48 2.74 -13.43
C ARG A 130 -9.93 3.00 -13.01
N GLY A 131 -10.23 4.25 -12.75
CA GLY A 131 -11.57 4.71 -12.45
C GLY A 131 -11.98 4.46 -10.98
N ARG A 132 -13.28 4.27 -10.77
CA ARG A 132 -13.88 4.19 -9.43
C ARG A 132 -13.88 2.81 -8.81
N LYS A 133 -13.58 1.78 -9.60
CA LYS A 133 -13.56 0.38 -9.15
C LYS A 133 -12.31 0.10 -8.32
N GLY A 134 -12.44 -0.80 -7.37
CA GLY A 134 -11.35 -1.18 -6.49
C GLY A 134 -11.87 -2.01 -5.33
N GLY A 135 -11.16 -1.94 -4.22
CA GLY A 135 -11.51 -2.58 -2.97
C GLY A 135 -10.39 -3.41 -2.38
N SER A 136 -10.49 -3.65 -1.10
CA SER A 136 -9.48 -4.39 -0.32
C SER A 136 -9.27 -5.82 -0.83
N THR A 137 -10.32 -6.50 -1.28
CA THR A 137 -10.23 -7.85 -1.84
C THR A 137 -9.41 -7.90 -3.13
N LEU A 138 -9.50 -6.87 -3.95
CA LEU A 138 -8.70 -6.77 -5.18
C LEU A 138 -7.22 -6.50 -4.88
N VAL A 139 -6.93 -5.72 -3.86
CA VAL A 139 -5.54 -5.53 -3.36
C VAL A 139 -4.96 -6.86 -2.90
N VAL A 140 -5.70 -7.62 -2.10
CA VAL A 140 -5.29 -8.96 -1.64
C VAL A 140 -5.03 -9.89 -2.82
N ALA A 141 -5.93 -9.92 -3.80
CA ALA A 141 -5.77 -10.75 -5.00
C ALA A 141 -4.52 -10.36 -5.80
N ALA A 142 -4.26 -9.07 -5.97
CA ALA A 142 -3.07 -8.58 -6.67
C ALA A 142 -1.77 -8.98 -5.96
N ILE A 143 -1.71 -8.81 -4.65
CA ILE A 143 -0.54 -9.20 -3.85
C ILE A 143 -0.34 -10.72 -3.90
N HIS A 144 -1.40 -11.53 -3.75
CA HIS A 144 -1.32 -12.97 -3.87
C HIS A 144 -0.84 -13.44 -5.26
N ALA A 145 -1.27 -12.76 -6.31
CA ALA A 145 -0.79 -13.06 -7.68
C ALA A 145 0.71 -12.82 -7.79
N LEU A 146 1.22 -11.73 -7.22
CA LEU A 146 2.65 -11.42 -7.20
C LEU A 146 3.46 -12.44 -6.39
N LEU A 147 2.95 -12.84 -5.21
CA LEU A 147 3.58 -13.89 -4.40
C LEU A 147 3.63 -15.21 -5.17
N GLY A 148 2.55 -15.57 -5.86
CA GLY A 148 2.51 -16.78 -6.69
C GLY A 148 3.51 -16.75 -7.85
N LEU A 149 3.69 -15.61 -8.50
CA LEU A 149 4.72 -15.43 -9.53
C LEU A 149 6.14 -15.53 -8.95
N ALA A 150 6.36 -14.98 -7.76
CA ALA A 150 7.64 -15.08 -7.07
C ALA A 150 7.97 -16.51 -6.69
N GLU A 151 7.01 -17.25 -6.10
CA GLU A 151 7.15 -18.68 -5.79
C GLU A 151 7.48 -19.51 -7.04
N ALA A 152 6.80 -19.27 -8.15
CA ALA A 152 7.03 -19.97 -9.41
C ALA A 152 8.45 -19.73 -9.96
N ARG A 153 9.03 -18.53 -9.76
CA ARG A 153 10.40 -18.22 -10.17
C ARG A 153 11.44 -18.95 -9.32
N GLU A 154 11.19 -19.16 -8.04
CA GLU A 154 12.09 -19.92 -7.16
C GLU A 154 12.16 -21.40 -7.56
N LEU A 155 11.08 -21.94 -8.18
CA LEU A 155 11.02 -23.33 -8.64
C LEU A 155 11.62 -23.54 -10.04
N ALA A 156 11.85 -22.47 -10.77
CA ALA A 156 12.43 -22.52 -12.13
C ALA A 156 13.95 -22.48 -12.08
#